data_78a084c8ae04acca2cc2d15fc45d7dd7
#
_entry.id   78a084c8ae04acca2cc2d15fc45d7dd7
#
_cell.length_a   1.000
_cell.length_b   1.000
_cell.length_c   1.000
_cell.angle_alpha   90.00
_cell.angle_beta   90.00
_cell.angle_gamma   90.00
#
_symmetry.space_group_name_H-M   'P 1'
#
loop_
_entity.id
_entity.type
_entity.pdbx_description
1 polymer ?
#
loop_
_entity_poly.entity_id
_entity_poly.type
_entity_poly.pdbx_seq_one_letter_code
_entity_poly.pdbx_strand_id
1 'polypeptide(L)'
;MRLLVGGLLLMLALPPLARAQDSVIVIDPDQPPGDSVVVRGGPAPGVVAELLAFYNDSNTTRMEGDVSFPPGSAFTGRLALYRGSLRIAGSVRGDVVVVNATLYLLPGADVEGDVLVVGGRLIRSLEARHTGRERVIWDAAPVLRSEAGALVVRERRRPLTDLAAARTSFQTGKVRTTLLLATGGTYDRIEGLPIVFGPTFELRPSHGTAARLDLRGILRTAPAGARLSSDFGYGARAEFRFPGGGVAGRLYSDLAPFEDQPLSVAENGWSAFLLQRDYRDWYERTGGGGQAWVQPTPSLRIEVSLRRDHERSVRAVDPWSLFRNSDRWRRNPLSDDGHYFTTGLQVDLDTRNDHEAPTTGWYLRGRFEHSTSDDIAPVALPETVRPAITTGGGYAFDRLTLDLRRYARLSPALRVNSRLRADGWLGGDRMSIQRRVSLGGPDLLPGYAFRAFTCAPRGFSDPSFPALCDRSLVAQVEVRTRLGLNLGYRLRDRTGGPGRFIGIEEADLVFFSDAGKAWLAGNGPEQVPVNRIPSFREWKADVGVGVDAGQIGAYLAKGLSGDEPVRFLVRLQRRF
;
A
#
# COMPACT_ATOMS: atom_id res chain seq x y z
N MET A 1 19.01 -0.66 -21.47
CA MET A 1 18.85 -1.77 -20.51
C MET A 1 20.01 -1.91 -19.53
N ARG A 2 21.29 -1.86 -19.94
CA ARG A 2 22.44 -1.84 -18.99
C ARG A 2 22.45 -0.61 -18.04
N LEU A 3 21.97 0.53 -18.50
CA LEU A 3 21.84 1.76 -17.70
C LEU A 3 20.72 1.66 -16.64
N LEU A 4 19.63 0.95 -16.89
CA LEU A 4 18.51 0.77 -15.95
C LEU A 4 18.88 -0.17 -14.79
N VAL A 5 19.58 -1.26 -15.08
CA VAL A 5 20.03 -2.23 -14.04
C VAL A 5 21.18 -1.66 -13.21
N GLY A 6 22.11 -0.95 -13.86
CA GLY A 6 23.18 -0.22 -13.16
C GLY A 6 22.63 0.88 -12.26
N GLY A 7 21.61 1.60 -12.70
CA GLY A 7 20.91 2.60 -11.91
C GLY A 7 20.16 2.04 -10.71
N LEU A 8 19.52 0.87 -10.88
CA LEU A 8 18.82 0.19 -9.79
C LEU A 8 19.78 -0.34 -8.72
N LEU A 9 20.90 -0.97 -9.12
CA LEU A 9 21.94 -1.44 -8.21
C LEU A 9 22.66 -0.29 -7.52
N LEU A 10 22.91 0.82 -8.22
CA LEU A 10 23.52 2.02 -7.64
C LEU A 10 22.58 2.70 -6.63
N MET A 11 21.27 2.71 -6.87
CA MET A 11 20.28 3.28 -5.94
C MET A 11 20.05 2.41 -4.70
N LEU A 12 20.21 1.10 -4.79
CA LEU A 12 20.18 0.18 -3.65
C LEU A 12 21.45 0.32 -2.79
N ALA A 13 22.57 0.76 -3.39
CA ALA A 13 23.86 0.91 -2.73
C ALA A 13 24.13 2.31 -2.15
N LEU A 14 23.22 3.29 -2.32
CA LEU A 14 23.38 4.61 -1.71
C LEU A 14 23.35 4.48 -0.18
N PRO A 15 24.41 4.94 0.53
CA PRO A 15 24.41 4.93 1.99
C PRO A 15 23.24 5.81 2.52
N PRO A 16 22.75 5.54 3.72
CA PRO A 16 21.70 6.35 4.32
C PRO A 16 22.25 7.75 4.61
N LEU A 17 22.01 8.69 3.70
CA LEU A 17 22.19 10.11 3.95
C LEU A 17 21.03 10.56 4.85
N ALA A 18 21.39 10.87 6.08
CA ALA A 18 20.57 11.34 7.19
C ALA A 18 20.02 10.25 8.13
N ARG A 19 20.53 10.26 9.36
CA ARG A 19 19.92 9.63 10.52
C ARG A 19 18.57 10.29 10.79
N ALA A 20 17.49 9.66 10.36
CA ALA A 20 16.18 9.93 10.94
C ALA A 20 16.07 9.10 12.21
N GLN A 21 16.17 9.73 13.35
CA GLN A 21 15.73 9.17 14.62
C GLN A 21 14.21 9.32 14.66
N ASP A 22 13.48 8.38 14.10
CA ASP A 22 12.03 8.40 14.20
C ASP A 22 11.54 7.05 14.74
N SER A 23 10.88 7.12 15.87
CA SER A 23 10.09 6.03 16.43
C SER A 23 8.87 5.80 15.53
N VAL A 24 8.91 4.75 14.74
CA VAL A 24 7.79 4.37 13.86
C VAL A 24 6.73 3.65 14.68
N ILE A 25 5.54 4.21 14.76
CA ILE A 25 4.36 3.51 15.29
C ILE A 25 3.76 2.71 14.14
N VAL A 26 3.86 1.39 14.21
CA VAL A 26 3.22 0.48 13.24
C VAL A 26 1.72 0.45 13.50
N ILE A 27 0.92 0.91 12.54
CA ILE A 27 -0.53 0.86 12.58
C ILE A 27 -0.99 -0.24 11.63
N ASP A 28 -1.75 -1.20 12.17
CA ASP A 28 -2.39 -2.25 11.41
C ASP A 28 -3.43 -1.64 10.43
N PRO A 29 -3.37 -1.89 9.13
CA PRO A 29 -4.34 -1.38 8.16
C PRO A 29 -5.78 -1.87 8.41
N ASP A 30 -5.96 -2.94 9.20
CA ASP A 30 -7.26 -3.46 9.60
C ASP A 30 -7.81 -2.83 10.89
N GLN A 31 -7.12 -1.83 11.47
CA GLN A 31 -7.56 -1.19 12.70
C GLN A 31 -8.63 -0.12 12.41
N PRO A 32 -9.83 -0.23 12.97
CA PRO A 32 -10.79 0.88 12.92
C PRO A 32 -10.23 2.08 13.70
N PRO A 33 -10.52 3.31 13.30
CA PRO A 33 -10.01 4.51 13.94
C PRO A 33 -10.55 4.59 15.39
N GLY A 34 -9.73 4.22 16.35
CA GLY A 34 -9.93 4.51 17.76
C GLY A 34 -8.88 5.53 18.16
N ASP A 35 -9.30 6.74 18.44
CA ASP A 35 -8.64 7.87 19.12
C ASP A 35 -7.14 8.19 18.87
N SER A 36 -6.47 7.48 17.97
CA SER A 36 -5.18 7.90 17.41
C SER A 36 -5.39 8.40 15.99
N VAL A 37 -5.32 9.69 15.81
CA VAL A 37 -5.39 10.35 14.50
C VAL A 37 -4.21 9.87 13.67
N VAL A 38 -4.48 8.99 12.71
CA VAL A 38 -3.48 8.56 11.73
C VAL A 38 -3.33 9.67 10.71
N VAL A 39 -2.25 10.39 10.82
CA VAL A 39 -1.85 11.40 9.86
C VAL A 39 -1.15 10.70 8.70
N ARG A 40 -1.79 10.68 7.55
CA ARG A 40 -1.26 10.08 6.31
C ARG A 40 -0.71 11.19 5.43
N GLY A 41 0.53 11.07 4.94
CA GLY A 41 1.15 12.04 4.03
C GLY A 41 1.67 13.30 4.72
N GLY A 42 2.26 13.15 5.89
CA GLY A 42 2.84 14.24 6.67
C GLY A 42 4.08 13.82 7.45
N PRO A 43 4.58 14.68 8.35
CA PRO A 43 5.65 14.34 9.28
C PRO A 43 5.26 13.15 10.17
N ALA A 44 6.26 12.45 10.72
CA ALA A 44 6.03 11.37 11.66
C ALA A 44 5.09 11.79 12.82
N PRO A 45 4.20 10.91 13.30
CA PRO A 45 3.24 11.27 14.35
C PRO A 45 3.87 11.87 15.62
N GLY A 46 5.07 11.40 16.00
CA GLY A 46 5.83 11.96 17.10
C GLY A 46 6.22 13.42 16.90
N VAL A 47 6.58 13.80 15.67
CA VAL A 47 6.89 15.20 15.31
C VAL A 47 5.64 16.07 15.35
N VAL A 48 4.51 15.55 14.90
CA VAL A 48 3.23 16.29 14.97
C VAL A 48 2.81 16.49 16.41
N ALA A 49 2.95 15.48 17.27
CA ALA A 49 2.66 15.59 18.69
C ALA A 49 3.57 16.62 19.39
N GLU A 50 4.89 16.58 19.10
CA GLU A 50 5.85 17.55 19.61
C GLU A 50 5.51 19.00 19.17
N LEU A 51 5.21 19.17 17.88
CA LEU A 51 4.80 20.43 17.30
C LEU A 51 3.51 20.98 17.98
N LEU A 52 2.50 20.14 18.14
CA LEU A 52 1.24 20.53 18.80
C LEU A 52 1.45 20.89 20.27
N ALA A 53 2.23 20.09 20.99
CA ALA A 53 2.58 20.38 22.39
C ALA A 53 3.33 21.72 22.52
N PHE A 54 4.27 22.00 21.61
CA PHE A 54 5.00 23.26 21.58
C PHE A 54 4.09 24.44 21.24
N TYR A 55 3.35 24.35 20.14
CA TYR A 55 2.51 25.46 19.66
C TYR A 55 1.37 25.80 20.63
N ASN A 56 0.78 24.78 21.24
CA ASN A 56 -0.39 24.96 22.13
C ASN A 56 -0.02 25.27 23.58
N ASP A 57 1.26 25.24 23.94
CA ASP A 57 1.74 25.63 25.27
C ASP A 57 1.43 27.12 25.53
N SER A 58 0.95 27.43 26.71
CA SER A 58 0.61 28.80 27.14
C SER A 58 1.80 29.76 27.14
N ASN A 59 3.02 29.23 27.32
CA ASN A 59 4.27 30.00 27.33
C ASN A 59 4.86 30.23 25.93
N THR A 60 4.20 29.76 24.88
CA THR A 60 4.67 29.95 23.50
C THR A 60 4.00 31.18 22.87
N THR A 61 4.80 32.10 22.42
CA THR A 61 4.35 33.23 21.59
C THR A 61 4.00 32.74 20.20
N ARG A 62 2.73 32.86 19.83
CA ARG A 62 2.18 32.34 18.56
C ARG A 62 2.02 33.45 17.56
N MET A 63 2.56 33.24 16.36
CA MET A 63 2.47 34.17 15.24
C MET A 63 1.90 33.46 14.00
N GLU A 64 1.34 34.23 13.10
CA GLU A 64 0.80 33.74 11.81
C GLU A 64 1.08 34.76 10.72
N GLY A 65 1.31 34.26 9.50
CA GLY A 65 1.61 35.09 8.33
C GLY A 65 3.10 35.47 8.23
N ASP A 66 3.36 36.59 7.60
CA ASP A 66 4.73 37.07 7.39
C ASP A 66 5.17 37.94 8.57
N VAL A 67 6.19 37.49 9.28
CA VAL A 67 6.73 38.14 10.47
C VAL A 67 8.22 38.44 10.27
N SER A 68 8.67 39.63 10.70
CA SER A 68 10.07 40.05 10.60
C SER A 68 10.58 40.60 11.93
N PHE A 69 11.75 40.12 12.34
CA PHE A 69 12.56 40.68 13.43
C PHE A 69 13.73 41.44 12.81
N PRO A 70 13.68 42.79 12.75
CA PRO A 70 14.70 43.58 12.11
C PRO A 70 16.03 43.55 12.90
N PRO A 71 17.16 44.03 12.29
CA PRO A 71 18.42 44.15 12.98
C PRO A 71 18.27 44.97 14.28
N GLY A 72 18.92 44.51 15.35
CA GLY A 72 18.85 45.13 16.67
C GLY A 72 17.61 44.81 17.51
N SER A 73 16.64 44.09 16.95
CA SER A 73 15.52 43.54 17.76
C SER A 73 15.98 42.35 18.58
N ALA A 74 15.38 42.19 19.78
CA ALA A 74 15.63 41.06 20.65
C ALA A 74 14.28 40.45 21.10
N PHE A 75 14.18 39.12 21.02
CA PHE A 75 13.05 38.36 21.52
C PHE A 75 13.55 37.27 22.49
N THR A 76 12.84 37.13 23.62
CA THR A 76 13.17 36.07 24.61
C THR A 76 11.93 35.23 24.89
N GLY A 77 12.07 33.93 24.80
CA GLY A 77 10.99 32.97 25.01
C GLY A 77 10.77 32.02 23.83
N ARG A 78 9.76 31.16 23.95
CA ARG A 78 9.38 30.18 22.92
C ARG A 78 8.57 30.86 21.83
N LEU A 79 8.97 30.67 20.59
CA LEU A 79 8.38 31.32 19.42
C LEU A 79 7.81 30.27 18.45
N ALA A 80 6.56 30.42 18.08
CA ALA A 80 5.94 29.57 17.06
C ALA A 80 5.30 30.40 15.93
N LEU A 81 5.59 30.05 14.67
CA LEU A 81 4.94 30.61 13.51
C LEU A 81 4.11 29.55 12.78
N TYR A 82 2.87 29.87 12.45
CA TYR A 82 2.00 29.05 11.61
C TYR A 82 1.68 29.77 10.30
N ARG A 83 2.09 29.17 9.16
CA ARG A 83 1.97 29.71 7.79
C ARG A 83 2.71 31.03 7.56
N GLY A 84 3.04 31.33 6.32
CA GLY A 84 3.76 32.53 5.93
C GLY A 84 5.29 32.40 5.97
N SER A 85 5.99 33.45 6.43
CA SER A 85 7.44 33.46 6.55
C SER A 85 7.91 34.16 7.83
N LEU A 86 8.93 33.60 8.49
CA LEU A 86 9.62 34.22 9.62
C LEU A 86 11.00 34.67 9.17
N ARG A 87 11.26 35.97 9.24
CA ARG A 87 12.54 36.58 8.89
C ARG A 87 13.19 37.13 10.13
N ILE A 88 14.36 36.60 10.48
CA ILE A 88 15.12 37.03 11.65
C ILE A 88 16.45 37.68 11.18
N ALA A 89 16.64 38.92 11.54
CA ALA A 89 17.91 39.67 11.41
C ALA A 89 18.38 40.21 12.78
N GLY A 90 17.60 40.01 13.82
CA GLY A 90 17.88 40.33 15.22
C GLY A 90 18.25 39.11 16.05
N SER A 91 18.15 39.20 17.40
CA SER A 91 18.42 38.10 18.31
C SER A 91 17.14 37.44 18.82
N VAL A 92 17.14 36.08 18.88
CA VAL A 92 16.07 35.27 19.47
C VAL A 92 16.68 34.31 20.49
N ARG A 93 16.29 34.45 21.76
CA ARG A 93 16.71 33.57 22.85
C ARG A 93 15.57 32.68 23.26
N GLY A 94 15.61 31.45 22.79
CA GLY A 94 14.60 30.40 23.04
C GLY A 94 14.30 29.59 21.79
N ASP A 95 13.52 28.53 21.96
CA ASP A 95 13.23 27.61 20.88
C ASP A 95 12.27 28.22 19.84
N VAL A 96 12.48 27.90 18.58
CA VAL A 96 11.72 28.39 17.43
C VAL A 96 11.08 27.22 16.69
N VAL A 97 9.75 27.22 16.57
CA VAL A 97 9.00 26.24 15.78
C VAL A 97 8.27 26.94 14.64
N VAL A 98 8.53 26.52 13.42
CA VAL A 98 7.91 27.07 12.21
C VAL A 98 7.09 25.97 11.52
N VAL A 99 5.80 26.23 11.33
CA VAL A 99 4.82 25.23 10.87
C VAL A 99 4.21 25.65 9.54
N ASN A 100 4.41 24.85 8.50
CA ASN A 100 3.94 25.12 7.14
C ASN A 100 4.35 26.50 6.63
N ALA A 101 5.59 26.91 6.95
CA ALA A 101 6.13 28.25 6.71
C ALA A 101 7.64 28.21 6.47
N THR A 102 8.20 29.29 5.92
CA THR A 102 9.66 29.40 5.67
C THR A 102 10.33 30.24 6.73
N LEU A 103 11.43 29.73 7.29
CA LEU A 103 12.32 30.47 8.19
C LEU A 103 13.52 31.04 7.43
N TYR A 104 13.73 32.33 7.55
CA TYR A 104 14.92 33.03 7.04
C TYR A 104 15.75 33.53 8.22
N LEU A 105 16.98 33.03 8.34
CA LEU A 105 18.00 33.61 9.20
C LEU A 105 18.88 34.53 8.33
N LEU A 106 18.61 35.82 8.43
CA LEU A 106 19.25 36.85 7.62
C LEU A 106 20.64 37.22 8.20
N PRO A 107 21.47 37.97 7.47
CA PRO A 107 22.72 38.50 8.02
C PRO A 107 22.49 39.23 9.34
N GLY A 108 23.30 38.90 10.36
CA GLY A 108 23.16 39.45 11.71
C GLY A 108 22.16 38.76 12.63
N ALA A 109 21.44 37.74 12.15
CA ALA A 109 20.58 36.90 13.01
C ALA A 109 21.43 36.16 14.05
N ASP A 110 20.96 36.12 15.30
CA ASP A 110 21.55 35.35 16.39
C ASP A 110 20.42 34.58 17.11
N VAL A 111 20.36 33.25 16.91
CA VAL A 111 19.32 32.39 17.48
C VAL A 111 19.94 31.42 18.47
N GLU A 112 19.59 31.59 19.73
CA GLU A 112 19.99 30.69 20.83
C GLU A 112 18.79 29.81 21.26
N GLY A 113 18.81 28.53 20.87
CA GLY A 113 17.76 27.56 21.14
C GLY A 113 17.54 26.57 20.00
N ASP A 114 16.70 25.57 20.22
CA ASP A 114 16.40 24.57 19.20
C ASP A 114 15.48 25.15 18.12
N VAL A 115 15.76 24.84 16.83
CA VAL A 115 14.96 25.24 15.68
C VAL A 115 14.31 24.04 15.04
N LEU A 116 12.99 24.02 14.98
CA LEU A 116 12.18 23.01 14.29
C LEU A 116 11.35 23.66 13.18
N VAL A 117 11.60 23.29 11.92
CA VAL A 117 10.80 23.71 10.76
C VAL A 117 10.06 22.48 10.21
N VAL A 118 8.73 22.52 10.20
CA VAL A 118 7.88 21.46 9.68
C VAL A 118 7.01 21.97 8.55
N GLY A 119 7.09 21.35 7.38
CA GLY A 119 6.32 21.75 6.20
C GLY A 119 6.82 23.02 5.54
N GLY A 120 8.13 23.32 5.70
CA GLY A 120 8.72 24.53 5.17
C GLY A 120 10.20 24.41 4.85
N ARG A 121 10.87 25.54 4.75
CA ARG A 121 12.31 25.63 4.47
C ARG A 121 13.00 26.48 5.54
N LEU A 122 14.24 26.13 5.81
CA LEU A 122 15.17 26.98 6.52
C LEU A 122 16.18 27.53 5.50
N ILE A 123 16.26 28.86 5.42
CA ILE A 123 17.20 29.59 4.57
C ILE A 123 18.07 30.42 5.50
N ARG A 124 19.35 30.06 5.61
CA ARG A 124 20.29 30.69 6.54
C ARG A 124 21.42 31.39 5.79
N SER A 125 21.68 32.65 6.14
CA SER A 125 22.89 33.38 5.74
C SER A 125 24.15 32.79 6.41
N LEU A 126 25.28 32.84 5.76
CA LEU A 126 26.57 32.46 6.34
C LEU A 126 26.95 33.34 7.56
N GLU A 127 26.42 34.55 7.63
CA GLU A 127 26.65 35.51 8.72
C GLU A 127 25.66 35.34 9.88
N ALA A 128 24.66 34.45 9.73
CA ALA A 128 23.72 34.16 10.80
C ALA A 128 24.30 33.13 11.78
N ARG A 129 24.18 33.43 13.08
CA ARG A 129 24.58 32.54 14.17
C ARG A 129 23.38 31.74 14.67
N HIS A 130 23.57 30.46 14.89
CA HIS A 130 22.59 29.62 15.53
C HIS A 130 23.28 28.65 16.50
N THR A 131 22.79 28.63 17.72
CA THR A 131 23.28 27.72 18.80
C THR A 131 22.12 26.87 19.28
N GLY A 132 22.15 25.57 18.98
CA GLY A 132 21.11 24.61 19.31
C GLY A 132 20.96 23.57 18.20
N ARG A 133 19.97 22.69 18.34
CA ARG A 133 19.66 21.66 17.34
C ARG A 133 18.79 22.25 16.24
N GLU A 134 19.11 21.90 15.00
CA GLU A 134 18.35 22.30 13.82
C GLU A 134 17.69 21.06 13.19
N ARG A 135 16.37 21.09 13.06
CA ARG A 135 15.60 20.04 12.40
C ARG A 135 14.67 20.65 11.36
N VAL A 136 14.82 20.21 10.11
CA VAL A 136 13.96 20.65 9.00
C VAL A 136 13.26 19.45 8.40
N ILE A 137 11.93 19.42 8.50
CA ILE A 137 11.06 18.41 7.97
C ILE A 137 10.25 19.02 6.84
N TRP A 138 10.44 18.50 5.63
CA TRP A 138 9.86 19.09 4.42
C TRP A 138 8.37 18.76 4.22
N ASP A 139 7.87 17.70 4.90
CA ASP A 139 6.48 17.31 4.82
C ASP A 139 5.60 18.31 5.57
N ALA A 140 4.54 18.80 4.88
CA ALA A 140 3.60 19.73 5.48
C ALA A 140 2.88 19.08 6.68
N ALA A 141 2.83 19.78 7.80
CA ALA A 141 2.07 19.32 8.95
C ALA A 141 0.57 19.38 8.64
N PRO A 142 -0.17 18.28 8.86
CA PRO A 142 -1.61 18.22 8.61
C PRO A 142 -2.39 18.84 9.77
N VAL A 143 -2.17 20.12 9.99
CA VAL A 143 -2.78 20.87 11.10
C VAL A 143 -3.60 22.05 10.58
N LEU A 144 -4.62 22.43 11.36
CA LEU A 144 -5.35 23.68 11.18
C LEU A 144 -5.40 24.43 12.51
N ARG A 145 -5.60 25.72 12.41
CA ARG A 145 -5.89 26.56 13.57
C ARG A 145 -7.38 26.44 13.91
N SER A 146 -7.68 26.12 15.15
CA SER A 146 -9.03 26.13 15.70
C SER A 146 -9.49 27.57 15.98
N GLU A 147 -10.80 27.77 16.20
CA GLU A 147 -11.36 29.06 16.60
C GLU A 147 -10.74 29.60 17.91
N ALA A 148 -10.34 28.72 18.81
CA ALA A 148 -9.63 29.07 20.04
C ALA A 148 -8.14 29.39 19.83
N GLY A 149 -7.65 29.42 18.58
CA GLY A 149 -6.27 29.75 18.24
C GLY A 149 -5.25 28.64 18.44
N ALA A 150 -5.66 27.44 18.90
CA ALA A 150 -4.79 26.28 19.02
C ALA A 150 -4.63 25.57 17.68
N LEU A 151 -3.48 24.94 17.43
CA LEU A 151 -3.35 24.00 16.32
C LEU A 151 -3.97 22.64 16.70
N VAL A 152 -4.75 22.11 15.79
CA VAL A 152 -5.35 20.77 15.88
C VAL A 152 -5.04 19.98 14.63
N VAL A 153 -5.00 18.67 14.73
CA VAL A 153 -4.79 17.82 13.55
C VAL A 153 -5.99 17.93 12.63
N ARG A 154 -5.74 18.14 11.35
CA ARG A 154 -6.77 18.17 10.31
C ARG A 154 -7.41 16.79 10.18
N GLU A 155 -8.70 16.66 10.45
CA GLU A 155 -9.42 15.42 10.17
C GLU A 155 -9.36 15.08 8.69
N ARG A 156 -9.09 13.81 8.41
CA ARG A 156 -8.94 13.32 7.04
C ARG A 156 -10.28 12.99 6.40
N ARG A 157 -10.37 13.22 5.10
CA ARG A 157 -11.46 12.72 4.27
C ARG A 157 -11.41 11.19 4.24
N ARG A 158 -12.57 10.54 4.37
CA ARG A 158 -12.70 9.08 4.20
C ARG A 158 -12.17 8.68 2.83
N PRO A 159 -11.39 7.58 2.72
CA PRO A 159 -10.99 7.09 1.41
C PRO A 159 -12.22 6.73 0.56
N LEU A 160 -12.10 6.84 -0.77
CA LEU A 160 -13.17 6.48 -1.71
C LEU A 160 -13.66 5.04 -1.53
N THR A 161 -12.82 4.17 -1.00
CA THR A 161 -13.14 2.78 -0.65
C THR A 161 -14.15 2.63 0.49
N ASP A 162 -14.31 3.65 1.34
CA ASP A 162 -15.24 3.63 2.48
C ASP A 162 -16.62 4.23 2.16
N LEU A 163 -16.83 4.74 0.94
CA LEU A 163 -18.08 5.40 0.56
C LEU A 163 -19.29 4.46 0.53
N ALA A 164 -19.06 3.18 0.31
CA ALA A 164 -20.09 2.15 0.24
C ALA A 164 -20.27 1.36 1.55
N ALA A 165 -19.80 1.88 2.68
CA ALA A 165 -19.91 1.22 3.97
C ALA A 165 -20.68 2.07 4.99
N ALA A 166 -21.67 1.44 5.66
CA ALA A 166 -22.33 1.98 6.83
C ALA A 166 -21.75 1.33 8.09
N ARG A 167 -21.35 2.15 9.06
CA ARG A 167 -20.82 1.69 10.34
C ARG A 167 -21.49 2.43 11.48
N THR A 168 -21.89 1.69 12.50
CA THR A 168 -22.32 2.25 13.78
C THR A 168 -21.58 1.58 14.92
N SER A 169 -21.22 2.35 15.94
CA SER A 169 -20.46 1.83 17.09
C SER A 169 -21.11 2.29 18.39
N PHE A 170 -21.14 1.38 19.35
CA PHE A 170 -21.57 1.68 20.72
C PHE A 170 -20.66 0.98 21.72
N GLN A 171 -20.58 1.51 22.91
CA GLN A 171 -19.73 0.98 23.97
C GLN A 171 -20.58 0.50 25.15
N THR A 172 -20.30 -0.71 25.61
CA THR A 172 -20.93 -1.29 26.81
C THR A 172 -19.82 -1.73 27.76
N GLY A 173 -19.60 -0.98 28.82
CA GLY A 173 -18.49 -1.20 29.74
C GLY A 173 -17.14 -1.09 29.05
N LYS A 174 -16.34 -2.16 29.08
CA LYS A 174 -15.01 -2.24 28.43
C LYS A 174 -15.06 -2.77 26.99
N VAL A 175 -16.24 -3.11 26.48
CA VAL A 175 -16.42 -3.67 25.14
C VAL A 175 -16.98 -2.60 24.22
N ARG A 176 -16.28 -2.36 23.10
CA ARG A 176 -16.79 -1.58 21.97
C ARG A 176 -17.33 -2.56 20.92
N THR A 177 -18.57 -2.37 20.54
CA THR A 177 -19.21 -3.12 19.46
C THR A 177 -19.38 -2.21 18.25
N THR A 178 -18.92 -2.66 17.09
CA THR A 178 -19.10 -1.97 15.82
C THR A 178 -19.87 -2.87 14.87
N LEU A 179 -20.99 -2.39 14.35
CA LEU A 179 -21.75 -3.07 13.30
C LEU A 179 -21.33 -2.54 11.94
N LEU A 180 -21.06 -3.42 11.00
CA LEU A 180 -20.69 -3.12 9.61
C LEU A 180 -21.77 -3.61 8.66
N LEU A 181 -22.10 -2.78 7.68
CA LEU A 181 -22.76 -3.16 6.44
C LEU A 181 -21.99 -2.49 5.30
N ALA A 182 -21.40 -3.28 4.42
CA ALA A 182 -20.55 -2.76 3.33
C ALA A 182 -20.84 -3.47 2.02
N THR A 183 -20.72 -2.74 0.93
CA THR A 183 -20.81 -3.26 -0.44
C THR A 183 -19.74 -2.61 -1.30
N GLY A 184 -19.60 -3.05 -2.55
CA GLY A 184 -18.95 -2.30 -3.62
C GLY A 184 -17.43 -2.26 -3.64
N GLY A 185 -16.75 -2.62 -2.55
CA GLY A 185 -15.30 -2.78 -2.57
C GLY A 185 -14.82 -4.05 -3.26
N THR A 186 -15.73 -4.97 -3.50
CA THR A 186 -15.44 -6.35 -3.91
C THR A 186 -16.22 -6.79 -5.15
N TYR A 187 -16.74 -5.86 -5.97
CA TYR A 187 -17.45 -6.25 -7.19
C TYR A 187 -16.54 -7.06 -8.12
N ASP A 188 -16.96 -8.25 -8.48
CA ASP A 188 -16.22 -9.17 -9.35
C ASP A 188 -17.16 -10.02 -10.21
N ARG A 189 -16.57 -10.77 -11.15
CA ARG A 189 -17.32 -11.61 -12.08
C ARG A 189 -17.79 -12.95 -11.52
N ILE A 190 -17.50 -13.26 -10.27
CA ILE A 190 -17.89 -14.51 -9.60
C ILE A 190 -19.04 -14.27 -8.63
N GLU A 191 -18.89 -13.31 -7.70
CA GLU A 191 -19.87 -13.00 -6.66
C GLU A 191 -20.82 -11.84 -7.03
N GLY A 192 -20.51 -11.10 -8.10
CA GLY A 192 -21.24 -9.88 -8.45
C GLY A 192 -20.94 -8.76 -7.46
N LEU A 193 -21.95 -8.26 -6.75
CA LEU A 193 -21.83 -7.26 -5.69
C LEU A 193 -22.08 -7.94 -4.32
N PRO A 194 -21.09 -8.52 -3.66
CA PRO A 194 -21.31 -9.15 -2.37
C PRO A 194 -21.67 -8.09 -1.30
N ILE A 195 -22.61 -8.43 -0.43
CA ILE A 195 -23.01 -7.63 0.71
C ILE A 195 -22.33 -8.22 1.95
N VAL A 196 -21.41 -7.46 2.55
CA VAL A 196 -20.68 -7.87 3.76
C VAL A 196 -21.30 -7.21 4.98
N PHE A 197 -21.64 -7.99 5.99
CA PHE A 197 -22.23 -7.47 7.22
C PHE A 197 -21.75 -8.25 8.44
N GLY A 198 -21.82 -7.61 9.60
CA GLY A 198 -21.56 -8.29 10.87
C GLY A 198 -20.90 -7.41 11.93
N PRO A 199 -20.85 -7.92 13.17
CA PRO A 199 -20.28 -7.21 14.31
C PRO A 199 -18.77 -7.39 14.44
N THR A 200 -18.13 -6.37 14.98
CA THR A 200 -16.79 -6.42 15.57
C THR A 200 -16.92 -6.12 17.07
N PHE A 201 -16.33 -6.94 17.91
CA PHE A 201 -16.23 -6.73 19.35
C PHE A 201 -14.78 -6.46 19.72
N GLU A 202 -14.52 -5.36 20.40
CA GLU A 202 -13.20 -5.00 20.91
C GLU A 202 -13.24 -4.87 22.42
N LEU A 203 -12.34 -5.57 23.09
CA LEU A 203 -12.13 -5.50 24.54
C LEU A 203 -10.70 -5.05 24.82
N ARG A 204 -10.53 -4.00 25.61
CA ARG A 204 -9.23 -3.48 26.08
C ARG A 204 -9.15 -3.61 27.61
N PRO A 205 -8.74 -4.78 28.12
CA PRO A 205 -8.78 -5.05 29.56
C PRO A 205 -7.73 -4.27 30.35
N SER A 206 -6.55 -4.02 29.78
CA SER A 206 -5.46 -3.29 30.42
C SER A 206 -4.59 -2.58 29.41
N HIS A 207 -3.66 -1.73 29.88
CA HIS A 207 -2.73 -1.04 29.00
C HIS A 207 -1.88 -2.03 28.19
N GLY A 208 -1.90 -1.89 26.87
CA GLY A 208 -1.10 -2.69 25.93
C GLY A 208 -1.69 -4.06 25.58
N THR A 209 -2.85 -4.45 26.13
CA THR A 209 -3.55 -5.68 25.71
C THR A 209 -4.88 -5.35 25.05
N ALA A 210 -5.25 -6.13 24.03
CA ALA A 210 -6.52 -6.02 23.35
C ALA A 210 -6.99 -7.40 22.87
N ALA A 211 -8.30 -7.65 22.98
CA ALA A 211 -8.94 -8.79 22.36
C ALA A 211 -9.98 -8.28 21.36
N ARG A 212 -10.01 -8.89 20.17
CA ARG A 212 -10.93 -8.52 19.11
C ARG A 212 -11.58 -9.78 18.51
N LEU A 213 -12.88 -9.70 18.28
CA LEU A 213 -13.63 -10.71 17.56
C LEU A 213 -14.39 -10.04 16.42
N ASP A 214 -14.06 -10.40 15.19
CA ASP A 214 -14.76 -10.01 13.98
C ASP A 214 -15.61 -11.16 13.46
N LEU A 215 -16.90 -10.93 13.26
CA LEU A 215 -17.80 -11.86 12.62
C LEU A 215 -18.36 -11.20 11.37
N ARG A 216 -18.27 -11.90 10.23
CA ARG A 216 -18.73 -11.41 8.93
C ARG A 216 -19.59 -12.46 8.25
N GLY A 217 -20.73 -12.03 7.75
CA GLY A 217 -21.52 -12.71 6.75
C GLY A 217 -21.29 -12.04 5.38
N ILE A 218 -21.25 -12.83 4.33
CA ILE A 218 -21.09 -12.39 2.94
C ILE A 218 -22.28 -12.95 2.15
N LEU A 219 -23.22 -12.08 1.77
CA LEU A 219 -24.31 -12.46 0.87
C LEU A 219 -23.84 -12.22 -0.56
N ARG A 220 -23.72 -13.28 -1.33
CA ARG A 220 -23.30 -13.28 -2.73
C ARG A 220 -24.49 -12.98 -3.62
N THR A 221 -24.40 -11.96 -4.48
CA THR A 221 -25.52 -11.53 -5.33
C THR A 221 -25.41 -11.99 -6.77
N ALA A 222 -24.42 -12.84 -7.07
CA ALA A 222 -24.23 -13.38 -8.41
C ALA A 222 -25.42 -14.25 -8.85
N PRO A 223 -25.77 -14.25 -10.14
CA PRO A 223 -26.74 -15.19 -10.69
C PRO A 223 -26.25 -16.62 -10.52
N ALA A 224 -27.18 -17.58 -10.53
CA ALA A 224 -26.86 -19.01 -10.46
C ALA A 224 -25.86 -19.43 -11.57
N GLY A 225 -24.90 -20.30 -11.23
CA GLY A 225 -23.93 -20.82 -12.21
C GLY A 225 -22.45 -20.58 -11.88
N ALA A 226 -22.13 -19.79 -10.86
CA ALA A 226 -20.74 -19.55 -10.41
C ALA A 226 -20.04 -20.78 -9.83
N ARG A 227 -20.78 -21.87 -9.56
CA ARG A 227 -20.31 -23.11 -8.88
C ARG A 227 -19.74 -22.84 -7.49
N LEU A 228 -20.24 -21.82 -6.82
CA LEU A 228 -19.94 -21.57 -5.42
C LEU A 228 -20.58 -22.68 -4.55
N SER A 229 -19.93 -23.01 -3.44
CA SER A 229 -20.44 -24.00 -2.48
C SER A 229 -21.72 -23.53 -1.79
N SER A 230 -21.92 -22.21 -1.67
CA SER A 230 -23.08 -21.57 -1.06
C SER A 230 -23.21 -20.13 -1.54
N ASP A 231 -24.44 -19.61 -1.59
CA ASP A 231 -24.74 -18.19 -1.79
C ASP A 231 -24.36 -17.33 -0.56
N PHE A 232 -23.96 -17.97 0.51
CA PHE A 232 -23.55 -17.32 1.75
C PHE A 232 -22.12 -17.70 2.11
N GLY A 233 -21.24 -16.71 2.12
CA GLY A 233 -19.88 -16.81 2.65
C GLY A 233 -19.82 -16.30 4.10
N TYR A 234 -18.75 -16.62 4.80
CA TYR A 234 -18.53 -16.16 6.15
C TYR A 234 -17.06 -15.91 6.45
N GLY A 235 -16.81 -15.07 7.44
CA GLY A 235 -15.51 -14.86 8.06
C GLY A 235 -15.66 -14.68 9.55
N ALA A 236 -14.87 -15.38 10.35
CA ALA A 236 -14.73 -15.16 11.78
C ALA A 236 -13.24 -15.03 12.11
N ARG A 237 -12.85 -13.99 12.83
CA ARG A 237 -11.48 -13.79 13.29
C ARG A 237 -11.48 -13.43 14.76
N ALA A 238 -10.77 -14.19 15.57
CA ALA A 238 -10.48 -13.88 16.95
C ALA A 238 -9.00 -13.52 17.07
N GLU A 239 -8.70 -12.42 17.71
CA GLU A 239 -7.34 -11.90 17.87
C GLU A 239 -7.09 -11.46 19.30
N PHE A 240 -5.93 -11.80 19.84
CA PHE A 240 -5.43 -11.32 21.11
C PHE A 240 -4.07 -10.69 20.91
N ARG A 241 -3.93 -9.43 21.33
CA ARG A 241 -2.69 -8.63 21.27
C ARG A 241 -2.15 -8.38 22.67
N PHE A 242 -0.85 -8.40 22.77
CA PHE A 242 -0.09 -8.03 23.96
C PHE A 242 1.13 -7.19 23.54
N PRO A 243 1.80 -6.48 24.47
CA PRO A 243 2.96 -5.69 24.12
C PRO A 243 4.02 -6.53 23.39
N GLY A 244 4.36 -6.11 22.17
CA GLY A 244 5.37 -6.78 21.34
C GLY A 244 4.90 -8.01 20.58
N GLY A 245 3.58 -8.34 20.54
CA GLY A 245 3.12 -9.46 19.73
C GLY A 245 1.63 -9.75 19.84
N GLY A 246 1.24 -10.91 19.31
CA GLY A 246 -0.15 -11.37 19.37
C GLY A 246 -0.36 -12.73 18.73
N VAL A 247 -1.57 -13.21 18.87
CA VAL A 247 -2.06 -14.44 18.23
C VAL A 247 -3.43 -14.19 17.64
N ALA A 248 -3.74 -14.85 16.52
CA ALA A 248 -5.07 -14.79 15.94
C ALA A 248 -5.46 -16.15 15.33
N GLY A 249 -6.76 -16.44 15.39
CA GLY A 249 -7.38 -17.55 14.67
C GLY A 249 -8.45 -17.03 13.73
N ARG A 250 -8.68 -17.70 12.61
CA ARG A 250 -9.72 -17.36 11.64
C ARG A 250 -10.38 -18.58 11.05
N LEU A 251 -11.67 -18.44 10.73
CA LEU A 251 -12.47 -19.37 9.95
C LEU A 251 -13.11 -18.59 8.81
N TYR A 252 -13.22 -19.18 7.64
CA TYR A 252 -13.73 -18.47 6.46
C TYR A 252 -14.30 -19.41 5.41
N SER A 253 -15.24 -18.84 4.62
CA SER A 253 -15.67 -19.32 3.33
C SER A 253 -15.76 -18.10 2.42
N ASP A 254 -14.71 -17.87 1.62
CA ASP A 254 -14.52 -16.66 0.82
C ASP A 254 -13.93 -16.98 -0.56
N LEU A 255 -13.89 -15.98 -1.43
CA LEU A 255 -13.09 -16.02 -2.65
C LEU A 255 -11.67 -15.51 -2.36
N ALA A 256 -10.70 -16.24 -2.89
CA ALA A 256 -9.30 -15.84 -2.87
C ALA A 256 -8.77 -15.59 -4.29
N PRO A 257 -7.92 -14.56 -4.49
CA PRO A 257 -7.29 -14.35 -5.78
C PRO A 257 -6.12 -15.31 -6.00
N PHE A 258 -5.83 -15.62 -7.27
CA PHE A 258 -4.66 -16.42 -7.64
C PHE A 258 -3.34 -15.72 -7.29
N GLU A 259 -3.28 -14.42 -7.54
CA GLU A 259 -2.09 -13.63 -7.20
C GLU A 259 -2.21 -13.05 -5.79
N ASP A 260 -1.12 -13.08 -5.02
CA ASP A 260 -1.07 -12.57 -3.66
C ASP A 260 -1.15 -11.04 -3.55
N GLN A 261 -0.78 -10.32 -4.61
CA GLN A 261 -0.76 -8.85 -4.62
C GLN A 261 -1.27 -8.29 -5.94
N PRO A 262 -2.53 -8.56 -6.29
CA PRO A 262 -3.16 -7.94 -7.44
C PRO A 262 -3.42 -6.46 -7.16
N LEU A 263 -4.01 -5.75 -8.12
CA LEU A 263 -4.62 -4.43 -7.89
C LEU A 263 -5.45 -4.46 -6.61
N SER A 264 -5.55 -3.33 -5.90
CA SER A 264 -6.37 -3.27 -4.71
C SER A 264 -7.80 -3.75 -4.97
N VAL A 265 -8.46 -4.28 -3.94
CA VAL A 265 -9.83 -4.78 -4.05
C VAL A 265 -10.77 -3.70 -4.61
N ALA A 266 -10.59 -2.46 -4.15
CA ALA A 266 -11.39 -1.34 -4.61
C ALA A 266 -11.13 -0.98 -6.09
N GLU A 267 -9.86 -0.90 -6.52
CA GLU A 267 -9.52 -0.60 -7.92
C GLU A 267 -10.06 -1.68 -8.85
N ASN A 268 -9.90 -2.95 -8.46
CA ASN A 268 -10.42 -4.07 -9.22
C ASN A 268 -11.95 -4.04 -9.28
N GLY A 269 -12.62 -3.81 -8.15
CA GLY A 269 -14.08 -3.75 -8.07
C GLY A 269 -14.66 -2.62 -8.92
N TRP A 270 -14.08 -1.41 -8.85
CA TRP A 270 -14.51 -0.30 -9.71
C TRP A 270 -14.22 -0.55 -11.19
N SER A 271 -13.06 -1.14 -11.53
CA SER A 271 -12.73 -1.50 -12.91
C SER A 271 -13.69 -2.57 -13.46
N ALA A 272 -14.05 -3.55 -12.63
CA ALA A 272 -15.02 -4.58 -12.98
C ALA A 272 -16.43 -3.98 -13.16
N PHE A 273 -16.92 -3.20 -12.20
CA PHE A 273 -18.25 -2.60 -12.23
C PHE A 273 -18.43 -1.59 -13.37
N LEU A 274 -17.44 -0.71 -13.59
CA LEU A 274 -17.56 0.34 -14.61
C LEU A 274 -17.24 -0.18 -16.02
N LEU A 275 -16.18 -0.99 -16.18
CA LEU A 275 -15.57 -1.27 -17.47
C LEU A 275 -15.56 -2.76 -17.84
N GLN A 276 -16.15 -3.62 -17.03
CA GLN A 276 -16.11 -5.09 -17.20
C GLN A 276 -14.68 -5.64 -17.21
N ARG A 277 -13.77 -4.98 -16.47
CA ARG A 277 -12.35 -5.35 -16.38
C ARG A 277 -12.02 -5.85 -14.99
N ASP A 278 -12.17 -7.16 -14.77
CA ASP A 278 -11.71 -7.84 -13.57
C ASP A 278 -10.27 -8.35 -13.79
N TYR A 279 -9.31 -7.72 -13.10
CA TYR A 279 -7.88 -8.05 -13.17
C TYR A 279 -7.46 -9.11 -12.16
N ARG A 280 -8.40 -9.85 -11.60
CA ARG A 280 -8.13 -10.97 -10.71
C ARG A 280 -8.68 -12.25 -11.28
N ASP A 281 -8.07 -13.37 -10.92
CA ASP A 281 -8.65 -14.69 -11.05
C ASP A 281 -8.92 -15.24 -9.67
N TRP A 282 -9.94 -16.05 -9.57
CA TRP A 282 -10.54 -16.40 -8.32
C TRP A 282 -10.65 -17.91 -8.13
N TYR A 283 -10.50 -18.37 -6.89
CA TYR A 283 -10.91 -19.69 -6.44
C TYR A 283 -11.68 -19.55 -5.12
N GLU A 284 -12.59 -20.48 -4.87
CA GLU A 284 -13.29 -20.55 -3.59
C GLU A 284 -12.40 -21.22 -2.57
N ARG A 285 -12.39 -20.69 -1.37
CA ARG A 285 -11.61 -21.18 -0.26
C ARG A 285 -12.50 -21.30 0.98
N THR A 286 -12.55 -22.51 1.57
CA THR A 286 -13.24 -22.77 2.83
C THR A 286 -12.27 -23.41 3.79
N GLY A 287 -12.12 -22.85 4.98
CA GLY A 287 -11.13 -23.40 5.91
C GLY A 287 -10.93 -22.53 7.14
N GLY A 288 -9.77 -22.74 7.75
CA GLY A 288 -9.38 -22.00 8.93
C GLY A 288 -7.87 -22.03 9.16
N GLY A 289 -7.42 -21.17 10.05
CA GLY A 289 -6.00 -21.10 10.36
C GLY A 289 -5.71 -20.30 11.62
N GLY A 290 -4.46 -20.39 12.03
CA GLY A 290 -3.91 -19.63 13.14
C GLY A 290 -2.65 -18.89 12.73
N GLN A 291 -2.37 -17.80 13.41
CA GLN A 291 -1.12 -17.05 13.27
C GLN A 291 -0.65 -16.54 14.61
N ALA A 292 0.65 -16.46 14.78
CA ALA A 292 1.31 -15.83 15.92
C ALA A 292 2.40 -14.90 15.39
N TRP A 293 2.54 -13.74 16.01
CA TRP A 293 3.57 -12.79 15.60
C TRP A 293 4.25 -12.15 16.79
N VAL A 294 5.50 -11.76 16.56
CA VAL A 294 6.26 -10.91 17.45
C VAL A 294 6.69 -9.64 16.71
N GLN A 295 6.77 -8.55 17.45
CA GLN A 295 7.17 -7.24 16.96
C GLN A 295 8.31 -6.69 17.83
N PRO A 296 9.57 -7.14 17.58
CA PRO A 296 10.72 -6.77 18.40
C PRO A 296 11.00 -5.27 18.39
N THR A 297 10.66 -4.61 17.27
CA THR A 297 10.73 -3.15 17.13
C THR A 297 9.46 -2.66 16.42
N PRO A 298 9.11 -1.37 16.51
CA PRO A 298 7.98 -0.81 15.77
C PRO A 298 8.03 -1.08 14.25
N SER A 299 9.23 -1.22 13.69
CA SER A 299 9.45 -1.40 12.26
C SER A 299 9.55 -2.87 11.81
N LEU A 300 9.71 -3.82 12.74
CA LEU A 300 9.95 -5.23 12.40
C LEU A 300 8.88 -6.12 12.99
N ARG A 301 8.18 -6.87 12.13
CA ARG A 301 7.22 -7.92 12.51
C ARG A 301 7.64 -9.25 11.91
N ILE A 302 7.61 -10.29 12.72
CA ILE A 302 7.85 -11.67 12.31
C ILE A 302 6.60 -12.45 12.65
N GLU A 303 6.05 -13.15 11.68
CA GLU A 303 4.79 -13.90 11.81
C GLU A 303 4.96 -15.34 11.34
N VAL A 304 4.45 -16.28 12.11
CA VAL A 304 4.31 -17.68 11.73
C VAL A 304 2.81 -17.97 11.59
N SER A 305 2.43 -18.66 10.54
CA SER A 305 1.04 -19.01 10.26
C SER A 305 0.89 -20.46 9.87
N LEU A 306 -0.29 -21.00 10.14
CA LEU A 306 -0.73 -22.30 9.66
C LEU A 306 -2.20 -22.21 9.22
N ARG A 307 -2.54 -22.89 8.13
CA ARG A 307 -3.92 -22.92 7.63
C ARG A 307 -4.23 -24.27 6.99
N ARG A 308 -5.49 -24.64 7.05
CA ARG A 308 -6.04 -25.77 6.32
C ARG A 308 -7.24 -25.29 5.51
N ASP A 309 -7.13 -25.40 4.20
CA ASP A 309 -8.10 -24.89 3.24
C ASP A 309 -8.59 -26.00 2.32
N HIS A 310 -9.88 -26.02 2.03
CA HIS A 310 -10.43 -26.68 0.87
C HIS A 310 -10.54 -25.65 -0.25
N GLU A 311 -9.74 -25.80 -1.29
CA GLU A 311 -9.69 -24.90 -2.45
C GLU A 311 -10.44 -25.52 -3.63
N ARG A 312 -11.25 -24.73 -4.35
CA ARG A 312 -12.12 -25.20 -5.44
C ARG A 312 -12.19 -24.21 -6.58
N SER A 313 -12.30 -24.75 -7.79
CA SER A 313 -12.54 -23.97 -9.00
C SER A 313 -13.91 -23.31 -8.98
N VAL A 314 -13.98 -22.03 -9.37
CA VAL A 314 -15.23 -21.28 -9.56
C VAL A 314 -15.37 -20.81 -10.99
N ARG A 315 -16.58 -20.51 -11.43
CA ARG A 315 -16.86 -20.02 -12.78
C ARG A 315 -17.26 -18.54 -12.76
N ALA A 316 -16.81 -17.81 -13.77
CA ALA A 316 -17.35 -16.49 -14.04
C ALA A 316 -18.82 -16.62 -14.45
N VAL A 317 -19.63 -15.74 -13.89
CA VAL A 317 -20.97 -15.42 -14.35
C VAL A 317 -20.92 -14.07 -15.06
N ASP A 318 -21.99 -13.68 -15.73
CA ASP A 318 -22.04 -12.41 -16.46
C ASP A 318 -22.82 -11.35 -15.64
N PRO A 319 -22.28 -10.86 -14.51
CA PRO A 319 -22.94 -9.82 -13.72
C PRO A 319 -22.94 -8.50 -14.50
N TRP A 320 -23.92 -7.65 -14.22
CA TRP A 320 -24.09 -6.38 -14.91
C TRP A 320 -22.92 -5.43 -14.71
N SER A 321 -22.54 -4.69 -15.76
CA SER A 321 -21.55 -3.61 -15.70
C SER A 321 -22.14 -2.32 -16.27
N LEU A 322 -21.65 -1.15 -15.80
CA LEU A 322 -22.20 0.14 -16.23
C LEU A 322 -21.93 0.42 -17.70
N PHE A 323 -20.71 0.12 -18.16
CA PHE A 323 -20.30 0.24 -19.55
C PHE A 323 -19.92 -1.14 -20.08
N ARG A 324 -20.02 -1.34 -21.39
CA ARG A 324 -19.65 -2.59 -22.08
C ARG A 324 -20.47 -3.82 -21.66
N ASN A 325 -21.67 -3.64 -21.14
CA ASN A 325 -22.50 -4.74 -20.62
C ASN A 325 -22.95 -5.75 -21.70
N SER A 326 -22.75 -5.46 -22.98
CA SER A 326 -22.95 -6.40 -24.09
C SER A 326 -21.79 -7.37 -24.32
N ASP A 327 -20.62 -7.08 -23.75
CA ASP A 327 -19.46 -7.93 -23.88
C ASP A 327 -19.57 -9.14 -22.93
N ARG A 328 -18.92 -10.24 -23.28
CA ARG A 328 -18.78 -11.38 -22.36
C ARG A 328 -17.65 -11.14 -21.39
N TRP A 329 -17.86 -11.54 -20.14
CA TRP A 329 -16.79 -11.51 -19.15
C TRP A 329 -15.68 -12.51 -19.50
N ARG A 330 -14.47 -12.17 -19.09
CA ARG A 330 -13.33 -13.06 -19.18
C ARG A 330 -13.58 -14.32 -18.35
N ARG A 331 -13.32 -15.49 -18.93
CA ARG A 331 -13.43 -16.77 -18.21
C ARG A 331 -12.55 -16.76 -16.97
N ASN A 332 -13.00 -17.42 -15.93
CA ASN A 332 -12.18 -17.69 -14.75
C ASN A 332 -11.39 -18.98 -14.98
N PRO A 333 -10.07 -19.01 -14.71
CA PRO A 333 -9.29 -20.21 -14.85
C PRO A 333 -9.68 -21.28 -13.80
N LEU A 334 -9.35 -22.52 -14.09
CA LEU A 334 -9.49 -23.63 -13.15
C LEU A 334 -8.36 -23.56 -12.13
N SER A 335 -8.64 -23.98 -10.89
CA SER A 335 -7.67 -24.27 -9.84
C SER A 335 -7.42 -25.76 -9.72
N ASP A 336 -6.32 -26.16 -9.13
CA ASP A 336 -6.14 -27.54 -8.66
C ASP A 336 -6.94 -27.68 -7.36
N ASP A 337 -8.08 -28.38 -7.46
CA ASP A 337 -8.99 -28.55 -6.33
C ASP A 337 -8.39 -29.53 -5.29
N GLY A 338 -8.66 -29.31 -4.01
CA GLY A 338 -8.17 -30.20 -2.94
C GLY A 338 -8.07 -29.52 -1.57
N HIS A 339 -7.67 -30.30 -0.57
CA HIS A 339 -7.39 -29.81 0.76
C HIS A 339 -5.91 -29.52 0.91
N TYR A 340 -5.59 -28.29 1.21
CA TYR A 340 -4.21 -27.85 1.41
C TYR A 340 -3.94 -27.54 2.88
N PHE A 341 -2.82 -28.06 3.39
CA PHE A 341 -2.25 -27.60 4.65
C PHE A 341 -1.03 -26.73 4.33
N THR A 342 -1.06 -25.48 4.75
CA THR A 342 0.01 -24.52 4.46
C THR A 342 0.58 -23.94 5.74
N THR A 343 1.89 -24.05 5.92
CA THR A 343 2.63 -23.33 6.93
C THR A 343 3.34 -22.14 6.30
N GLY A 344 3.45 -21.04 7.02
CA GLY A 344 4.05 -19.80 6.51
C GLY A 344 4.92 -19.11 7.55
N LEU A 345 6.01 -18.50 7.06
CA LEU A 345 6.84 -17.56 7.80
C LEU A 345 6.84 -16.24 7.02
N GLN A 346 6.46 -15.15 7.67
CA GLN A 346 6.49 -13.82 7.08
C GLN A 346 7.34 -12.88 7.92
N VAL A 347 8.14 -12.05 7.24
CA VAL A 347 8.94 -10.99 7.83
C VAL A 347 8.56 -9.68 7.15
N ASP A 348 8.08 -8.72 7.92
CA ASP A 348 7.80 -7.36 7.47
C ASP A 348 8.77 -6.40 8.15
N LEU A 349 9.51 -5.62 7.35
CA LEU A 349 10.31 -4.49 7.81
C LEU A 349 9.75 -3.22 7.15
N ASP A 350 9.25 -2.29 7.96
CA ASP A 350 8.67 -1.05 7.48
C ASP A 350 9.23 0.16 8.24
N THR A 351 10.12 0.88 7.57
CA THR A 351 10.72 2.13 8.08
C THR A 351 10.23 3.35 7.30
N ARG A 352 9.13 3.22 6.57
CA ARG A 352 8.54 4.35 5.83
C ARG A 352 8.04 5.41 6.79
N ASN A 353 8.25 6.66 6.42
CA ASN A 353 7.72 7.80 7.19
C ASN A 353 6.18 7.91 7.12
N ASP A 354 5.57 7.34 6.08
CA ASP A 354 4.13 7.28 5.88
C ASP A 354 3.76 6.01 5.10
N HIS A 355 2.70 5.31 5.51
CA HIS A 355 2.30 4.04 4.89
C HIS A 355 1.53 4.22 3.57
N GLU A 356 0.81 5.35 3.39
CA GLU A 356 0.02 5.60 2.18
C GLU A 356 0.71 6.50 1.17
N ALA A 357 1.51 7.46 1.66
CA ALA A 357 2.21 8.42 0.81
C ALA A 357 3.69 8.51 1.20
N PRO A 358 4.44 7.41 1.16
CA PRO A 358 5.82 7.37 1.62
C PRO A 358 6.69 8.30 0.78
N THR A 359 7.58 9.02 1.46
CA THR A 359 8.57 9.88 0.83
C THR A 359 9.99 9.45 1.16
N THR A 360 10.17 8.73 2.26
CA THR A 360 11.47 8.19 2.71
C THR A 360 11.26 6.84 3.40
N GLY A 361 12.32 6.03 3.41
CA GLY A 361 12.32 4.77 4.16
C GLY A 361 12.38 3.53 3.27
N TRP A 362 12.28 2.38 3.92
CA TRP A 362 12.27 1.06 3.31
C TRP A 362 11.00 0.31 3.69
N TYR A 363 10.54 -0.51 2.78
CA TYR A 363 9.55 -1.54 3.03
C TYR A 363 10.07 -2.86 2.48
N LEU A 364 10.09 -3.89 3.32
CA LEU A 364 10.41 -5.26 2.93
C LEU A 364 9.32 -6.17 3.46
N ARG A 365 8.73 -6.98 2.59
CA ARG A 365 7.92 -8.14 2.95
C ARG A 365 8.51 -9.38 2.31
N GLY A 366 8.98 -10.29 3.13
CA GLY A 366 9.40 -11.64 2.74
C GLY A 366 8.41 -12.65 3.29
N ARG A 367 7.94 -13.59 2.45
CA ARG A 367 7.03 -14.66 2.86
C ARG A 367 7.46 -15.97 2.25
N PHE A 368 7.72 -16.94 3.12
CA PHE A 368 7.95 -18.33 2.77
C PHE A 368 6.70 -19.14 3.11
N GLU A 369 6.31 -20.04 2.22
CA GLU A 369 5.18 -20.96 2.40
C GLU A 369 5.60 -22.38 2.03
N HIS A 370 5.25 -23.35 2.89
CA HIS A 370 5.30 -24.76 2.61
C HIS A 370 3.86 -25.28 2.59
N SER A 371 3.43 -25.84 1.45
CA SER A 371 2.08 -26.32 1.24
C SER A 371 2.07 -27.81 0.91
N THR A 372 1.18 -28.57 1.56
CA THR A 372 0.97 -30.00 1.30
C THR A 372 -0.48 -30.29 0.99
N SER A 373 -0.73 -31.37 0.25
CA SER A 373 -2.08 -31.89 -0.04
C SER A 373 -2.02 -33.41 -0.24
N ASP A 374 -3.00 -34.13 0.28
CA ASP A 374 -3.12 -35.59 0.12
C ASP A 374 -4.19 -35.98 -0.91
N ASP A 375 -5.06 -35.04 -1.29
CA ASP A 375 -6.23 -35.29 -2.15
C ASP A 375 -6.37 -34.30 -3.32
N ILE A 376 -5.24 -33.74 -3.78
CA ILE A 376 -5.24 -32.83 -4.91
C ILE A 376 -5.87 -33.48 -6.15
N ALA A 377 -6.78 -32.72 -6.79
CA ALA A 377 -7.33 -33.01 -8.12
C ALA A 377 -6.69 -32.06 -9.13
N PRO A 378 -5.52 -32.39 -9.71
CA PRO A 378 -4.76 -31.48 -10.54
C PRO A 378 -5.43 -31.29 -11.89
N VAL A 379 -5.45 -30.05 -12.34
CA VAL A 379 -5.82 -29.72 -13.72
C VAL A 379 -4.74 -30.26 -14.67
N ALA A 380 -5.15 -30.94 -15.73
CA ALA A 380 -4.22 -31.45 -16.75
C ALA A 380 -3.51 -30.31 -17.47
N LEU A 381 -2.18 -30.24 -17.39
CA LEU A 381 -1.34 -29.28 -18.06
C LEU A 381 -0.37 -30.03 -19.00
N PRO A 382 0.16 -29.36 -20.06
CA PRO A 382 1.25 -29.94 -20.84
C PRO A 382 2.46 -30.29 -19.95
N GLU A 383 3.06 -31.45 -20.18
CA GLU A 383 4.20 -31.94 -19.37
C GLU A 383 5.38 -30.98 -19.35
N THR A 384 5.58 -30.21 -20.43
CA THR A 384 6.61 -29.15 -20.51
C THR A 384 6.38 -28.02 -19.51
N VAL A 385 5.13 -27.83 -19.04
CA VAL A 385 4.74 -26.82 -18.07
C VAL A 385 4.73 -27.41 -16.66
N ARG A 386 4.13 -28.56 -16.51
CA ARG A 386 4.04 -29.29 -15.23
C ARG A 386 3.96 -30.78 -15.51
N PRO A 387 4.92 -31.58 -15.00
CA PRO A 387 4.81 -33.03 -14.99
C PRO A 387 3.51 -33.48 -14.31
N ALA A 388 2.98 -34.63 -14.70
CA ALA A 388 1.80 -35.19 -14.06
C ALA A 388 2.01 -35.31 -12.54
N ILE A 389 1.07 -34.80 -11.77
CA ILE A 389 1.07 -34.96 -10.31
C ILE A 389 0.53 -36.37 -10.01
N THR A 390 1.31 -37.17 -9.31
CA THR A 390 0.88 -38.51 -8.89
C THR A 390 -0.16 -38.39 -7.78
N THR A 391 -1.38 -38.72 -8.08
CA THR A 391 -2.46 -38.79 -7.06
C THR A 391 -2.20 -39.95 -6.14
N GLY A 392 -2.21 -39.73 -4.81
CA GLY A 392 -2.02 -40.75 -3.79
C GLY A 392 -0.61 -40.84 -3.18
N GLY A 393 0.36 -40.04 -3.62
CA GLY A 393 1.62 -39.81 -2.92
C GLY A 393 1.64 -38.34 -2.48
N GLY A 394 1.97 -38.03 -1.24
CA GLY A 394 1.90 -36.67 -0.69
C GLY A 394 2.46 -35.59 -1.62
N TYR A 395 1.60 -34.66 -2.01
CA TYR A 395 1.96 -33.50 -2.83
C TYR A 395 2.48 -32.38 -1.93
N ALA A 396 3.65 -31.82 -2.23
CA ALA A 396 4.26 -30.77 -1.42
C ALA A 396 5.11 -29.81 -2.23
N PHE A 397 5.00 -28.52 -1.98
CA PHE A 397 5.84 -27.51 -2.61
C PHE A 397 6.19 -26.35 -1.68
N ASP A 398 7.30 -25.68 -2.00
CA ASP A 398 7.80 -24.49 -1.32
C ASP A 398 7.69 -23.26 -2.24
N ARG A 399 7.25 -22.12 -1.67
CA ARG A 399 7.12 -20.84 -2.38
C ARG A 399 7.74 -19.71 -1.57
N LEU A 400 8.38 -18.78 -2.28
CA LEU A 400 8.89 -17.53 -1.71
C LEU A 400 8.27 -16.35 -2.45
N THR A 401 7.82 -15.36 -1.68
CA THR A 401 7.42 -14.04 -2.18
C THR A 401 8.26 -12.97 -1.50
N LEU A 402 8.78 -12.02 -2.27
CA LEU A 402 9.56 -10.89 -1.79
C LEU A 402 9.04 -9.60 -2.43
N ASP A 403 8.78 -8.57 -1.63
CA ASP A 403 8.47 -7.21 -2.07
C ASP A 403 9.37 -6.24 -1.30
N LEU A 404 10.39 -5.71 -1.97
CA LEU A 404 11.34 -4.76 -1.42
C LEU A 404 11.13 -3.40 -2.09
N ARG A 405 10.90 -2.36 -1.28
CA ARG A 405 10.68 -1.00 -1.75
C ARG A 405 11.60 -0.02 -1.06
N ARG A 406 12.10 0.95 -1.82
CA ARG A 406 12.89 2.08 -1.33
C ARG A 406 12.23 3.38 -1.75
N TYR A 407 12.07 4.26 -0.79
CA TYR A 407 11.58 5.64 -1.00
C TYR A 407 12.70 6.60 -0.64
N ALA A 408 13.07 7.47 -1.57
CA ALA A 408 14.16 8.42 -1.40
C ALA A 408 13.73 9.82 -1.83
N ARG A 409 13.77 10.77 -0.91
CA ARG A 409 13.55 12.17 -1.20
C ARG A 409 14.89 12.81 -1.52
N LEU A 410 15.06 13.32 -2.74
CA LEU A 410 16.28 13.97 -3.20
C LEU A 410 16.24 15.49 -2.98
N SER A 411 15.03 16.07 -3.02
CA SER A 411 14.79 17.48 -2.72
C SER A 411 13.36 17.69 -2.22
N PRO A 412 12.95 18.86 -1.77
CA PRO A 412 11.56 19.15 -1.41
C PRO A 412 10.53 18.81 -2.49
N ALA A 413 10.92 18.91 -3.76
CA ALA A 413 10.05 18.65 -4.90
C ALA A 413 10.29 17.31 -5.57
N LEU A 414 11.47 16.67 -5.41
CA LEU A 414 11.88 15.50 -6.19
C LEU A 414 12.02 14.26 -5.30
N ARG A 415 11.37 13.18 -5.70
CA ARG A 415 11.41 11.88 -5.04
C ARG A 415 11.71 10.78 -6.05
N VAL A 416 12.41 9.75 -5.61
CA VAL A 416 12.67 8.53 -6.39
C VAL A 416 12.22 7.34 -5.55
N ASN A 417 11.34 6.55 -6.12
CA ASN A 417 10.86 5.31 -5.52
C ASN A 417 11.32 4.13 -6.37
N SER A 418 11.72 3.06 -5.73
CA SER A 418 12.08 1.81 -6.42
C SER A 418 11.46 0.62 -5.72
N ARG A 419 11.12 -0.41 -6.51
CA ARG A 419 10.56 -1.67 -6.05
C ARG A 419 11.23 -2.83 -6.75
N LEU A 420 11.57 -3.88 -5.99
CA LEU A 420 11.97 -5.17 -6.49
C LEU A 420 10.99 -6.21 -5.94
N ARG A 421 10.34 -6.94 -6.82
CA ARG A 421 9.44 -8.03 -6.45
C ARG A 421 9.92 -9.34 -7.06
N ALA A 422 10.01 -10.37 -6.23
CA ALA A 422 10.24 -11.74 -6.64
C ALA A 422 9.10 -12.62 -6.10
N ASP A 423 8.66 -13.57 -6.89
CA ASP A 423 7.61 -14.50 -6.50
C ASP A 423 7.84 -15.85 -7.20
N GLY A 424 7.67 -16.94 -6.46
CA GLY A 424 7.57 -18.24 -7.10
C GLY A 424 8.13 -19.42 -6.32
N TRP A 425 8.14 -20.52 -7.03
CA TRP A 425 8.55 -21.84 -6.58
C TRP A 425 10.02 -21.93 -6.18
N LEU A 426 10.30 -22.56 -5.03
CA LEU A 426 11.65 -22.83 -4.54
C LEU A 426 12.03 -24.31 -4.68
N GLY A 427 11.10 -25.23 -4.42
CA GLY A 427 11.39 -26.65 -4.40
C GLY A 427 10.14 -27.52 -4.15
N GLY A 428 10.33 -28.84 -4.12
CA GLY A 428 9.25 -29.82 -4.01
C GLY A 428 8.56 -30.07 -5.35
N ASP A 429 7.28 -30.50 -5.30
CA ASP A 429 6.45 -30.63 -6.49
C ASP A 429 6.19 -29.28 -7.15
N ARG A 430 5.77 -29.28 -8.43
CA ARG A 430 5.41 -28.05 -9.10
C ARG A 430 4.18 -27.42 -8.47
N MET A 431 4.21 -26.12 -8.21
CA MET A 431 3.11 -25.40 -7.58
C MET A 431 1.77 -25.68 -8.24
N SER A 432 0.72 -25.68 -7.41
CA SER A 432 -0.66 -25.66 -7.87
C SER A 432 -0.92 -24.47 -8.79
N ILE A 433 -1.84 -24.61 -9.74
CA ILE A 433 -2.08 -23.60 -10.78
C ILE A 433 -2.48 -22.24 -10.21
N GLN A 434 -3.22 -22.21 -9.11
CA GLN A 434 -3.62 -20.99 -8.41
C GLN A 434 -2.48 -20.27 -7.67
N ARG A 435 -1.28 -20.85 -7.64
CA ARG A 435 -0.06 -20.23 -7.07
C ARG A 435 0.94 -19.81 -8.14
N ARG A 436 0.67 -20.11 -9.41
CA ARG A 436 1.56 -19.76 -10.51
C ARG A 436 1.42 -18.28 -10.88
N VAL A 437 2.45 -17.77 -11.54
CA VAL A 437 2.60 -16.33 -11.81
C VAL A 437 2.61 -16.02 -13.31
N SER A 438 2.24 -14.79 -13.65
CA SER A 438 2.34 -14.21 -14.98
C SER A 438 2.77 -12.74 -14.89
N LEU A 439 3.13 -12.12 -16.00
CA LEU A 439 3.45 -10.70 -16.05
C LEU A 439 2.59 -9.96 -17.07
N GLY A 440 2.47 -8.66 -16.87
CA GLY A 440 1.68 -7.74 -17.67
C GLY A 440 0.45 -7.26 -16.89
N GLY A 441 0.02 -6.05 -17.21
CA GLY A 441 -1.14 -5.41 -16.60
C GLY A 441 -0.79 -4.26 -15.66
N PRO A 442 -1.81 -3.62 -15.11
CA PRO A 442 -1.71 -2.27 -14.53
C PRO A 442 -0.84 -2.16 -13.26
N ASP A 443 -0.52 -3.26 -12.59
CA ASP A 443 0.31 -3.23 -11.37
C ASP A 443 1.80 -3.47 -11.65
N LEU A 444 2.14 -4.43 -12.51
CA LEU A 444 3.52 -4.87 -12.69
C LEU A 444 4.18 -4.28 -13.93
N LEU A 445 3.55 -4.40 -15.12
CA LEU A 445 4.03 -3.89 -16.41
C LEU A 445 2.86 -3.22 -17.15
N PRO A 446 2.51 -1.97 -16.80
CA PRO A 446 1.32 -1.29 -17.32
C PRO A 446 1.34 -1.01 -18.83
N GLY A 447 2.51 -1.01 -19.46
CA GLY A 447 2.66 -0.89 -20.92
C GLY A 447 2.19 -2.13 -21.70
N TYR A 448 1.84 -3.23 -21.01
CA TYR A 448 1.39 -4.48 -21.62
C TYR A 448 -0.02 -4.86 -21.16
N ALA A 449 -0.66 -5.72 -21.95
CA ALA A 449 -1.96 -6.27 -21.58
C ALA A 449 -1.88 -7.07 -20.26
N PHE A 450 -3.00 -7.20 -19.58
CA PHE A 450 -3.09 -8.06 -18.40
C PHE A 450 -2.69 -9.49 -18.78
N ARG A 451 -1.70 -10.05 -18.06
CA ARG A 451 -1.14 -11.39 -18.29
C ARG A 451 -0.59 -11.61 -19.71
N ALA A 452 -0.03 -10.57 -20.32
CA ALA A 452 0.58 -10.67 -21.65
C ALA A 452 1.71 -11.72 -21.72
N PHE A 453 2.37 -11.99 -20.58
CA PHE A 453 3.52 -12.89 -20.52
C PHE A 453 3.22 -14.06 -19.58
N THR A 454 2.91 -15.20 -20.20
CA THR A 454 2.74 -16.51 -19.55
C THR A 454 3.84 -17.45 -20.06
N CYS A 455 3.97 -18.61 -19.41
CA CYS A 455 4.88 -19.67 -19.84
C CYS A 455 4.15 -20.78 -20.62
N ALA A 456 3.02 -20.46 -21.21
CA ALA A 456 2.30 -21.41 -22.05
C ALA A 456 3.13 -21.79 -23.29
N PRO A 457 3.16 -23.09 -23.68
CA PRO A 457 3.81 -23.51 -24.91
C PRO A 457 3.22 -22.82 -26.14
N ARG A 458 4.02 -22.64 -27.18
CA ARG A 458 3.57 -22.05 -28.43
C ARG A 458 2.36 -22.79 -28.98
N GLY A 459 1.32 -22.07 -29.36
CA GLY A 459 0.07 -22.63 -29.87
C GLY A 459 -0.91 -23.10 -28.78
N PHE A 460 -0.51 -23.05 -27.51
CA PHE A 460 -1.41 -23.31 -26.42
C PHE A 460 -2.12 -22.02 -26.00
N SER A 461 -3.40 -21.94 -26.27
CA SER A 461 -4.22 -20.74 -26.02
C SER A 461 -5.49 -21.07 -25.23
N ASP A 462 -5.40 -21.91 -24.21
CA ASP A 462 -6.55 -22.19 -23.36
C ASP A 462 -6.70 -21.08 -22.31
N PRO A 463 -7.79 -20.30 -22.36
CA PRO A 463 -8.06 -19.23 -21.37
C PRO A 463 -8.27 -19.77 -19.95
N SER A 464 -8.41 -21.09 -19.77
CA SER A 464 -8.46 -21.73 -18.44
C SER A 464 -7.10 -21.77 -17.72
N PHE A 465 -6.00 -21.41 -18.41
CA PHE A 465 -4.64 -21.49 -17.86
C PHE A 465 -3.83 -20.22 -18.08
N PRO A 466 -4.19 -19.09 -17.47
CA PRO A 466 -3.57 -17.79 -17.79
C PRO A 466 -2.21 -17.59 -17.13
N ALA A 467 -1.92 -18.25 -16.01
CA ALA A 467 -0.70 -18.03 -15.23
C ALA A 467 0.05 -19.37 -15.07
N LEU A 468 1.01 -19.62 -15.94
CA LEU A 468 1.69 -20.91 -16.00
C LEU A 468 3.17 -20.86 -15.62
N CYS A 469 3.72 -19.69 -15.28
CA CYS A 469 5.11 -19.54 -14.86
C CYS A 469 5.31 -19.93 -13.40
N ASP A 470 6.47 -20.52 -13.10
CA ASP A 470 6.85 -20.90 -11.75
C ASP A 470 7.41 -19.71 -10.95
N ARG A 471 8.12 -18.82 -11.63
CA ARG A 471 8.83 -17.70 -11.00
C ARG A 471 8.65 -16.41 -11.77
N SER A 472 8.71 -15.31 -11.06
CA SER A 472 8.76 -13.97 -11.64
C SER A 472 9.73 -13.07 -10.87
N LEU A 473 10.32 -12.12 -11.59
CA LEU A 473 11.14 -11.05 -11.04
C LEU A 473 10.80 -9.75 -11.75
N VAL A 474 10.47 -8.70 -10.98
CA VAL A 474 10.07 -7.39 -11.49
C VAL A 474 10.83 -6.31 -10.77
N ALA A 475 11.38 -5.37 -11.52
CA ALA A 475 12.02 -4.17 -11.04
C ALA A 475 11.25 -2.95 -11.55
N GLN A 476 10.90 -2.04 -10.66
CA GLN A 476 10.13 -0.84 -10.97
C GLN A 476 10.84 0.38 -10.37
N VAL A 477 10.89 1.46 -11.14
CA VAL A 477 11.45 2.75 -10.68
C VAL A 477 10.52 3.86 -11.11
N GLU A 478 10.27 4.82 -10.23
CA GLU A 478 9.54 6.03 -10.54
C GLU A 478 10.25 7.28 -9.99
N VAL A 479 10.21 8.33 -10.77
CA VAL A 479 10.66 9.67 -10.40
C VAL A 479 9.42 10.54 -10.29
N ARG A 480 9.23 11.14 -9.12
CA ARG A 480 8.08 12.00 -8.82
C ARG A 480 8.54 13.42 -8.57
N THR A 481 7.93 14.36 -9.26
CA THR A 481 8.15 15.78 -9.00
C THR A 481 6.83 16.46 -8.66
N ARG A 482 6.86 17.31 -7.63
CA ARG A 482 5.68 18.05 -7.21
C ARG A 482 5.33 19.12 -8.24
N LEU A 483 4.09 19.10 -8.72
CA LEU A 483 3.51 20.17 -9.52
C LEU A 483 2.82 21.15 -8.59
N GLY A 484 3.19 22.41 -8.63
CA GLY A 484 2.53 23.49 -7.88
C GLY A 484 1.18 23.89 -8.49
N LEU A 485 0.32 22.91 -8.78
CA LEU A 485 -0.99 23.16 -9.39
C LEU A 485 -2.04 23.31 -8.29
N ASN A 486 -2.66 24.48 -8.23
CA ASN A 486 -3.86 24.74 -7.44
C ASN A 486 -5.06 24.80 -8.39
N LEU A 487 -5.66 23.64 -8.70
CA LEU A 487 -6.86 23.52 -9.52
C LEU A 487 -8.05 23.25 -8.62
N GLY A 488 -8.81 24.28 -8.24
CA GLY A 488 -10.00 24.07 -7.43
C GLY A 488 -10.73 25.36 -7.07
N TYR A 489 -12.00 25.18 -6.67
CA TYR A 489 -12.85 26.24 -6.17
C TYR A 489 -13.01 26.14 -4.67
N ARG A 490 -12.86 27.27 -3.95
CA ARG A 490 -13.33 27.38 -2.57
C ARG A 490 -14.81 27.74 -2.58
N LEU A 491 -15.63 26.79 -2.21
CA LEU A 491 -17.04 27.08 -1.93
C LEU A 491 -17.09 27.95 -0.66
N ARG A 492 -17.57 29.19 -0.82
CA ARG A 492 -17.80 30.09 0.31
C ARG A 492 -18.94 29.50 1.16
N ASP A 493 -18.66 29.24 2.42
CA ASP A 493 -19.73 28.87 3.34
C ASP A 493 -20.65 30.08 3.56
N ARG A 494 -21.98 29.86 3.54
CA ARG A 494 -22.99 30.89 3.79
C ARG A 494 -22.88 31.49 5.21
N THR A 495 -22.14 30.85 6.10
CA THR A 495 -21.93 31.25 7.50
C THR A 495 -20.62 32.02 7.73
N GLY A 496 -19.85 32.37 6.66
CA GLY A 496 -18.61 33.16 6.78
C GLY A 496 -17.37 32.37 7.21
N GLY A 497 -17.48 31.05 7.39
CA GLY A 497 -16.35 30.16 7.70
C GLY A 497 -15.45 29.88 6.49
N PRO A 498 -14.23 29.32 6.70
CA PRO A 498 -13.34 28.95 5.61
C PRO A 498 -14.02 27.87 4.75
N GLY A 499 -14.48 28.27 3.57
CA GLY A 499 -15.23 27.45 2.67
C GLY A 499 -14.50 26.17 2.25
N ARG A 500 -15.27 25.11 1.97
CA ARG A 500 -14.77 23.80 1.56
C ARG A 500 -14.04 23.91 0.22
N PHE A 501 -12.76 23.55 0.17
CA PHE A 501 -12.01 23.44 -1.07
C PHE A 501 -12.43 22.17 -1.83
N ILE A 502 -12.85 22.33 -3.06
CA ILE A 502 -13.11 21.21 -3.98
C ILE A 502 -12.11 21.37 -5.13
N GLY A 503 -11.12 20.47 -5.20
CA GLY A 503 -10.11 20.52 -6.24
C GLY A 503 -8.85 19.75 -5.88
N ILE A 504 -7.85 19.89 -6.73
CA ILE A 504 -6.51 19.33 -6.60
C ILE A 504 -5.62 20.39 -5.98
N GLU A 505 -5.26 20.23 -4.70
CA GLU A 505 -4.34 21.14 -4.00
C GLU A 505 -2.87 20.84 -4.31
N GLU A 506 -2.55 19.56 -4.54
CA GLU A 506 -1.20 19.10 -4.85
C GLU A 506 -1.27 17.95 -5.85
N ALA A 507 -0.45 18.01 -6.87
CA ALA A 507 -0.26 16.92 -7.81
C ALA A 507 1.22 16.59 -7.97
N ASP A 508 1.53 15.31 -8.21
CA ASP A 508 2.86 14.84 -8.58
C ASP A 508 2.86 14.47 -10.06
N LEU A 509 3.83 14.99 -10.82
CA LEU A 509 4.17 14.42 -12.12
C LEU A 509 5.06 13.21 -11.89
N VAL A 510 4.70 12.09 -12.50
CA VAL A 510 5.36 10.80 -12.29
C VAL A 510 5.92 10.30 -13.62
N PHE A 511 7.20 10.02 -13.66
CA PHE A 511 7.85 9.27 -14.75
C PHE A 511 8.24 7.91 -14.19
N PHE A 512 7.99 6.85 -14.93
CA PHE A 512 8.33 5.51 -14.47
C PHE A 512 8.90 4.62 -15.57
N SER A 513 9.63 3.60 -15.14
CA SER A 513 10.09 2.51 -15.98
C SER A 513 10.06 1.22 -15.17
N ASP A 514 9.47 0.21 -15.75
CA ASP A 514 9.35 -1.11 -15.15
C ASP A 514 10.01 -2.14 -16.08
N ALA A 515 10.58 -3.19 -15.49
CA ALA A 515 11.13 -4.31 -16.22
C ALA A 515 10.91 -5.61 -15.46
N GLY A 516 10.61 -6.69 -16.17
CA GLY A 516 10.39 -7.98 -15.52
C GLY A 516 10.46 -9.18 -16.46
N LYS A 517 10.58 -10.35 -15.86
CA LYS A 517 10.52 -11.66 -16.52
C LYS A 517 9.78 -12.65 -15.63
N ALA A 518 8.92 -13.46 -16.24
CA ALA A 518 8.41 -14.68 -15.65
C ALA A 518 8.92 -15.89 -16.44
N TRP A 519 9.15 -17.03 -15.78
CA TRP A 519 9.74 -18.21 -16.40
C TRP A 519 9.38 -19.51 -15.70
N LEU A 520 9.56 -20.62 -16.40
CA LEU A 520 9.58 -21.96 -15.83
C LEU A 520 10.98 -22.27 -15.32
N ALA A 521 11.09 -22.75 -14.08
CA ALA A 521 12.35 -23.21 -13.50
C ALA A 521 12.53 -24.70 -13.77
N GLY A 522 13.71 -25.15 -14.18
CA GLY A 522 14.02 -26.56 -14.45
C GLY A 522 15.11 -26.75 -15.48
N ASN A 523 15.26 -27.99 -15.94
CA ASN A 523 16.27 -28.40 -16.92
C ASN A 523 15.67 -28.83 -18.29
N GLY A 524 14.36 -28.65 -18.46
CA GLY A 524 13.67 -28.99 -19.72
C GLY A 524 13.84 -27.89 -20.79
N PRO A 525 13.34 -28.17 -22.01
CA PRO A 525 13.29 -27.16 -23.09
C PRO A 525 12.54 -25.90 -22.62
N GLU A 526 13.08 -24.73 -22.97
CA GLU A 526 12.52 -23.40 -22.60
C GLU A 526 12.43 -23.15 -21.08
N GLN A 527 13.05 -23.99 -20.24
CA GLN A 527 13.15 -23.80 -18.80
C GLN A 527 14.49 -23.16 -18.42
N VAL A 528 14.51 -22.43 -17.33
CA VAL A 528 15.70 -21.83 -16.76
C VAL A 528 16.17 -22.67 -15.58
N PRO A 529 17.46 -23.08 -15.49
CA PRO A 529 17.98 -23.84 -14.37
C PRO A 529 17.60 -23.21 -13.03
N VAL A 530 17.27 -24.05 -12.05
CA VAL A 530 16.71 -23.63 -10.75
C VAL A 530 17.57 -22.59 -10.02
N ASN A 531 18.90 -22.68 -10.19
CA ASN A 531 19.90 -21.79 -9.59
C ASN A 531 20.26 -20.57 -10.45
N ARG A 532 19.55 -20.32 -11.55
CA ARG A 532 19.81 -19.19 -12.44
C ARG A 532 18.61 -18.25 -12.57
N ILE A 533 18.92 -17.00 -12.90
CA ILE A 533 17.96 -15.97 -13.31
C ILE A 533 18.08 -15.79 -14.81
N PRO A 534 16.94 -15.61 -15.55
CA PRO A 534 16.97 -15.37 -16.99
C PRO A 534 17.83 -14.16 -17.36
N SER A 535 18.47 -14.23 -18.53
CA SER A 535 19.25 -13.10 -19.05
C SER A 535 18.40 -11.82 -19.13
N PHE A 536 18.94 -10.68 -18.74
CA PHE A 536 18.27 -9.38 -18.86
C PHE A 536 17.83 -9.02 -20.28
N ARG A 537 18.39 -9.64 -21.30
CA ARG A 537 17.95 -9.48 -22.69
C ARG A 537 16.56 -10.03 -22.96
N GLU A 538 16.11 -10.97 -22.13
CA GLU A 538 14.79 -11.59 -22.24
C GLU A 538 13.71 -10.85 -21.45
N TRP A 539 14.12 -9.87 -20.65
CA TRP A 539 13.18 -9.11 -19.84
C TRP A 539 12.32 -8.21 -20.73
N LYS A 540 11.08 -8.06 -20.32
CA LYS A 540 10.15 -7.10 -20.88
C LYS A 540 10.21 -5.83 -20.07
N ALA A 541 10.17 -4.70 -20.78
CA ALA A 541 10.23 -3.40 -20.12
C ALA A 541 9.19 -2.44 -20.69
N ASP A 542 8.74 -1.53 -19.87
CA ASP A 542 7.89 -0.41 -20.28
C ASP A 542 8.36 0.91 -19.67
N VAL A 543 7.79 1.98 -20.17
CA VAL A 543 7.98 3.34 -19.66
C VAL A 543 6.64 4.06 -19.64
N GLY A 544 6.51 5.05 -18.78
CA GLY A 544 5.30 5.84 -18.77
C GLY A 544 5.44 7.14 -18.02
N VAL A 545 4.39 7.93 -18.16
CA VAL A 545 4.23 9.23 -17.50
C VAL A 545 2.82 9.34 -16.95
N GLY A 546 2.66 10.02 -15.83
CA GLY A 546 1.36 10.22 -15.23
C GLY A 546 1.31 11.38 -14.28
N VAL A 547 0.12 11.65 -13.80
CA VAL A 547 -0.16 12.67 -12.77
C VAL A 547 -0.93 12.02 -11.64
N ASP A 548 -0.41 12.16 -10.43
CA ASP A 548 -1.07 11.74 -9.19
C ASP A 548 -1.62 12.95 -8.45
N ALA A 549 -2.92 12.95 -8.20
CA ALA A 549 -3.64 13.97 -7.47
C ALA A 549 -4.26 13.36 -6.20
N GLY A 550 -3.51 13.35 -5.11
CA GLY A 550 -3.95 12.72 -3.85
C GLY A 550 -4.06 11.20 -3.94
N GLN A 551 -5.28 10.67 -4.07
CA GLN A 551 -5.55 9.22 -4.17
C GLN A 551 -5.80 8.75 -5.61
N ILE A 552 -5.95 9.65 -6.57
CA ILE A 552 -6.24 9.31 -7.96
C ILE A 552 -5.03 9.62 -8.82
N GLY A 553 -4.59 8.66 -9.61
CA GLY A 553 -3.53 8.80 -10.61
C GLY A 553 -4.04 8.47 -12.01
N ALA A 554 -3.57 9.22 -13.00
CA ALA A 554 -3.80 8.97 -14.41
C ALA A 554 -2.47 8.82 -15.13
N TYR A 555 -2.29 7.74 -15.90
CA TYR A 555 -1.01 7.38 -16.50
C TYR A 555 -1.15 6.96 -17.95
N LEU A 556 -0.12 7.25 -18.74
CA LEU A 556 0.14 6.69 -20.05
C LEU A 556 1.35 5.77 -19.97
N ALA A 557 1.24 4.56 -20.45
CA ALA A 557 2.30 3.55 -20.45
C ALA A 557 2.52 2.94 -21.82
N LYS A 558 3.76 2.68 -22.19
CA LYS A 558 4.14 2.06 -23.47
C LYS A 558 5.12 0.92 -23.23
N GLY A 559 4.76 -0.28 -23.71
CA GLY A 559 5.68 -1.41 -23.76
C GLY A 559 6.81 -1.17 -24.75
N LEU A 560 8.04 -1.55 -24.38
CA LEU A 560 9.24 -1.35 -25.21
C LEU A 560 9.58 -2.55 -26.10
N SER A 561 8.84 -3.65 -25.99
CA SER A 561 9.03 -4.86 -26.80
C SER A 561 7.78 -5.14 -27.60
N GLY A 562 7.93 -5.34 -28.92
CA GLY A 562 6.80 -5.53 -29.83
C GLY A 562 6.10 -4.22 -30.18
N ASP A 563 5.00 -4.34 -30.92
CA ASP A 563 4.17 -3.19 -31.34
C ASP A 563 2.99 -2.98 -30.36
N GLU A 564 3.33 -2.79 -29.06
CA GLU A 564 2.32 -2.55 -28.04
C GLU A 564 1.70 -1.16 -28.19
N PRO A 565 0.38 -1.01 -28.07
CA PRO A 565 -0.24 0.32 -28.08
C PRO A 565 0.10 1.08 -26.80
N VAL A 566 0.03 2.42 -26.87
CA VAL A 566 0.03 3.24 -25.64
C VAL A 566 -1.24 2.93 -24.84
N ARG A 567 -1.08 2.65 -23.55
CA ARG A 567 -2.18 2.29 -22.65
C ARG A 567 -2.45 3.44 -21.69
N PHE A 568 -3.72 3.79 -21.54
CA PHE A 568 -4.20 4.72 -20.54
C PHE A 568 -4.71 3.95 -19.32
N LEU A 569 -4.29 4.39 -18.13
CA LEU A 569 -4.66 3.77 -16.86
C LEU A 569 -5.09 4.84 -15.87
N VAL A 570 -6.10 4.51 -15.08
CA VAL A 570 -6.50 5.29 -13.90
C VAL A 570 -6.26 4.41 -12.67
N ARG A 571 -5.61 4.96 -11.66
CA ARG A 571 -5.34 4.28 -10.39
C ARG A 571 -6.04 5.03 -9.26
N LEU A 572 -6.58 4.29 -8.30
CA LEU A 572 -7.19 4.84 -7.07
C LEU A 572 -6.20 4.78 -5.89
N GLN A 573 -5.03 4.26 -6.14
CA GLN A 573 -3.90 4.20 -5.20
C GLN A 573 -2.62 4.53 -5.95
N ARG A 574 -1.59 4.95 -5.22
CA ARG A 574 -0.25 5.09 -5.78
C ARG A 574 0.27 3.76 -6.28
N ARG A 575 1.17 3.78 -7.25
CA ARG A 575 1.68 2.55 -7.88
C ARG A 575 2.37 1.63 -6.87
N PHE A 576 3.13 2.14 -5.91
CA PHE A 576 3.72 1.39 -4.79
C PHE A 576 4.26 2.32 -3.69
#